data_743e9d57e0d330a9519832f142eeaba7
#
_entry.id   743e9d57e0d330a9519832f142eeaba7
#
_cell.length_a   1.000
_cell.length_b   1.000
_cell.length_c   1.000
_cell.angle_alpha   90.00
_cell.angle_beta   90.00
_cell.angle_gamma   90.00
#
_symmetry.space_group_name_H-M   'P 1'
#
loop_
_entity.id
_entity.type
_entity.pdbx_description
1 polymer ?
#
loop_
_entity_poly.entity_id
_entity_poly.type
_entity_poly.pdbx_seq_one_letter_code
_entity_poly.pdbx_strand_id
1 'polypeptide(L)'
;DLSVLVSSFDKYSDLWDPYFKSLFMFWPRLESRIFLISNNLNYDDKRVETLHFDAQNTWSQSVISALKIIDSEYVLFSLEDFLLKENVINSKIERSLRFIKENNGVVLYLNKNRFSQVKFQPKRLYVKMNKETPYIVSTQAAIWNRRKLLEILNEKESAWEFELNGSLE
;
A
#
# COMPACT_ATOMS: atom_id res chain seq x y z
N ASP A 1 11.95 7.31 -6.03
CA ASP A 1 11.70 5.92 -6.43
C ASP A 1 10.50 5.34 -5.67
N LEU A 2 9.87 4.34 -6.25
CA LEU A 2 8.64 3.70 -5.78
C LEU A 2 8.79 2.20 -5.91
N SER A 3 8.42 1.45 -4.88
CA SER A 3 8.20 0.00 -4.93
C SER A 3 6.73 -0.33 -4.65
N VAL A 4 6.28 -1.48 -5.10
CA VAL A 4 4.96 -2.02 -4.75
C VAL A 4 5.15 -3.03 -3.62
N LEU A 5 4.40 -2.91 -2.55
CA LEU A 5 4.37 -3.85 -1.44
C LEU A 5 2.96 -4.44 -1.31
N VAL A 6 2.86 -5.73 -1.54
CA VAL A 6 1.61 -6.48 -1.36
C VAL A 6 1.68 -7.21 -0.03
N SER A 7 0.84 -6.80 0.90
CA SER A 7 0.74 -7.46 2.20
C SER A 7 -0.24 -8.62 2.10
N SER A 8 0.25 -9.82 2.38
CA SER A 8 -0.51 -11.07 2.37
C SER A 8 0.09 -12.08 3.33
N PHE A 9 -0.35 -13.31 3.28
CA PHE A 9 0.22 -14.49 3.94
C PHE A 9 -0.33 -15.77 3.28
N ASP A 10 0.30 -16.91 3.55
CA ASP A 10 0.06 -18.17 2.84
C ASP A 10 -1.40 -18.59 2.74
N LYS A 11 -2.21 -18.28 3.77
CA LYS A 11 -3.64 -18.63 3.81
C LYS A 11 -4.44 -17.98 2.66
N TYR A 12 -3.98 -16.86 2.13
CA TYR A 12 -4.60 -16.14 1.02
C TYR A 12 -3.87 -16.32 -0.31
N SER A 13 -3.04 -17.37 -0.43
CA SER A 13 -2.29 -17.66 -1.65
C SER A 13 -3.15 -17.89 -2.89
N ASP A 14 -4.41 -18.30 -2.71
CA ASP A 14 -5.39 -18.42 -3.78
C ASP A 14 -5.77 -17.08 -4.44
N LEU A 15 -5.58 -15.96 -3.73
CA LEU A 15 -5.80 -14.62 -4.26
C LEU A 15 -4.59 -14.04 -5.01
N TRP A 16 -3.40 -14.61 -4.85
CA TRP A 16 -2.18 -14.06 -5.47
C TRP A 16 -2.24 -14.09 -7.00
N ASP A 17 -2.66 -15.21 -7.57
CA ASP A 17 -2.72 -15.36 -9.02
C ASP A 17 -3.74 -14.38 -9.67
N PRO A 18 -5.00 -14.28 -9.21
CA PRO A 18 -5.91 -13.25 -9.72
C PRO A 18 -5.41 -11.81 -9.47
N TYR A 19 -4.79 -11.53 -8.33
CA TYR A 19 -4.22 -10.22 -8.03
C TYR A 19 -3.13 -9.83 -9.03
N PHE A 20 -2.08 -10.66 -9.17
CA PHE A 20 -0.96 -10.33 -10.04
C PHE A 20 -1.34 -10.37 -11.52
N LYS A 21 -2.24 -11.25 -11.94
CA LYS A 21 -2.81 -11.22 -13.29
C LYS A 21 -3.51 -9.89 -13.57
N SER A 22 -4.33 -9.40 -12.64
CA SER A 22 -4.98 -8.09 -12.79
C SER A 22 -3.96 -6.96 -12.79
N LEU A 23 -2.97 -7.01 -11.90
CA LEU A 23 -1.90 -6.00 -11.81
C LEU A 23 -1.15 -5.88 -13.14
N PHE A 24 -0.68 -6.98 -13.69
CA PHE A 24 0.10 -6.97 -14.94
C PHE A 24 -0.75 -6.69 -16.18
N MET A 25 -2.02 -7.10 -16.18
CA MET A 25 -2.95 -6.78 -17.25
C MET A 25 -3.25 -5.29 -17.32
N PHE A 26 -3.55 -4.67 -16.19
CA PHE A 26 -3.98 -3.27 -16.13
C PHE A 26 -2.85 -2.29 -15.88
N TRP A 27 -1.66 -2.78 -15.50
CA TRP A 27 -0.46 -1.95 -15.38
C TRP A 27 0.76 -2.55 -16.12
N PRO A 28 0.68 -2.71 -17.46
CA PRO A 28 1.72 -3.39 -18.25
C PRO A 28 3.07 -2.66 -18.27
N ARG A 29 3.08 -1.37 -17.91
CA ARG A 29 4.31 -0.55 -17.81
C ARG A 29 4.74 -0.29 -16.38
N LEU A 30 4.47 -1.23 -15.46
CA LEU A 30 4.96 -1.16 -14.10
C LEU A 30 6.45 -1.55 -14.07
N GLU A 31 7.30 -0.56 -13.80
CA GLU A 31 8.76 -0.72 -13.72
C GLU A 31 9.27 -0.83 -12.28
N SER A 32 8.41 -0.53 -11.29
CA SER A 32 8.75 -0.63 -9.88
C SER A 32 8.98 -2.07 -9.46
N ARG A 33 9.92 -2.30 -8.53
CA ARG A 33 10.06 -3.60 -7.86
C ARG A 33 8.78 -3.94 -7.12
N ILE A 34 8.41 -5.20 -7.15
CA ILE A 34 7.19 -5.71 -6.51
C ILE A 34 7.59 -6.71 -5.45
N PHE A 35 7.13 -6.49 -4.23
CA PHE A 35 7.36 -7.35 -3.08
C PHE A 35 6.03 -7.93 -2.61
N LEU A 36 6.03 -9.23 -2.33
CA LEU A 36 4.91 -9.96 -1.74
C LEU A 36 5.32 -10.46 -0.35
N ILE A 37 4.55 -10.13 0.68
CA ILE A 37 4.72 -10.73 2.00
C ILE A 37 4.04 -12.10 2.02
N SER A 38 4.76 -13.10 2.49
CA SER A 38 4.29 -14.48 2.64
C SER A 38 4.93 -15.12 3.86
N ASN A 39 4.53 -16.34 4.21
CA ASN A 39 5.19 -17.10 5.28
C ASN A 39 6.20 -18.10 4.70
N ASN A 40 5.74 -19.07 3.90
CA ASN A 40 6.57 -20.13 3.35
C ASN A 40 6.40 -20.32 1.82
N LEU A 41 5.25 -19.89 1.28
CA LEU A 41 4.96 -20.08 -0.14
C LEU A 41 5.59 -18.97 -0.99
N ASN A 42 6.04 -19.34 -2.19
CA ASN A 42 6.50 -18.41 -3.21
C ASN A 42 5.41 -18.18 -4.26
N TYR A 43 5.37 -16.98 -4.80
CA TYR A 43 4.64 -16.72 -6.04
C TYR A 43 5.61 -16.88 -7.21
N ASP A 44 5.30 -17.81 -8.13
CA ASP A 44 6.17 -18.17 -9.25
C ASP A 44 6.05 -17.17 -10.42
N ASP A 45 6.52 -15.95 -10.22
CA ASP A 45 6.70 -14.94 -11.28
C ASP A 45 7.95 -14.11 -10.99
N LYS A 46 8.90 -14.09 -11.94
CA LYS A 46 10.19 -13.38 -11.81
C LYS A 46 10.09 -11.87 -11.56
N ARG A 47 8.92 -11.28 -11.77
CA ARG A 47 8.63 -9.86 -11.50
C ARG A 47 8.31 -9.58 -10.04
N VAL A 48 8.03 -10.64 -9.26
CA VAL A 48 7.60 -10.54 -7.87
C VAL A 48 8.65 -11.16 -6.96
N GLU A 49 9.16 -10.38 -6.04
CA GLU A 49 10.06 -10.84 -4.98
C GLU A 49 9.24 -11.20 -3.75
N THR A 50 9.23 -12.48 -3.38
CA THR A 50 8.51 -12.94 -2.20
C THR A 50 9.39 -12.81 -0.96
N LEU A 51 8.90 -12.12 0.05
CA LEU A 51 9.55 -11.93 1.35
C LEU A 51 8.88 -12.85 2.39
N HIS A 52 9.67 -13.73 2.99
CA HIS A 52 9.18 -14.70 3.96
C HIS A 52 9.34 -14.20 5.39
N PHE A 53 8.26 -14.23 6.16
CA PHE A 53 8.26 -13.91 7.57
C PHE A 53 7.52 -14.97 8.37
N ASP A 54 7.86 -15.10 9.66
CA ASP A 54 7.29 -16.09 10.55
C ASP A 54 5.76 -15.95 10.61
N ALA A 55 5.06 -17.09 10.53
CA ALA A 55 3.60 -17.15 10.61
C ALA A 55 3.06 -16.72 11.99
N GLN A 56 3.92 -16.69 13.02
CA GLN A 56 3.58 -16.19 14.36
C GLN A 56 3.67 -14.66 14.47
N ASN A 57 4.27 -13.99 13.48
CA ASN A 57 4.32 -12.54 13.46
C ASN A 57 2.92 -11.93 13.39
N THR A 58 2.75 -10.79 14.06
CA THR A 58 1.60 -9.93 13.77
C THR A 58 1.68 -9.41 12.34
N TRP A 59 0.57 -8.92 11.83
CA TRP A 59 0.55 -8.23 10.54
C TRP A 59 1.58 -7.09 10.48
N SER A 60 1.61 -6.24 11.50
CA SER A 60 2.53 -5.11 11.59
C SER A 60 3.99 -5.54 11.63
N GLN A 61 4.35 -6.61 12.37
CA GLN A 61 5.72 -7.13 12.39
C GLN A 61 6.20 -7.54 11.01
N SER A 62 5.36 -8.21 10.24
CA SER A 62 5.68 -8.63 8.87
C SER A 62 5.83 -7.42 7.94
N VAL A 63 4.93 -6.44 8.03
CA VAL A 63 5.00 -5.20 7.23
C VAL A 63 6.24 -4.37 7.60
N ILE A 64 6.54 -4.19 8.88
CA ILE A 64 7.75 -3.49 9.35
C ILE A 64 9.01 -4.18 8.81
N SER A 65 9.06 -5.50 8.88
CA SER A 65 10.21 -6.27 8.39
C SER A 65 10.38 -6.10 6.88
N ALA A 66 9.31 -6.14 6.10
CA ALA A 66 9.32 -5.89 4.66
C ALA A 66 9.81 -4.46 4.35
N LEU A 67 9.27 -3.46 5.04
CA LEU A 67 9.67 -2.05 4.85
C LEU A 67 11.14 -1.78 5.20
N LYS A 68 11.75 -2.57 6.09
CA LYS A 68 13.19 -2.47 6.41
C LYS A 68 14.07 -3.05 5.29
N ILE A 69 13.56 -4.03 4.52
CA ILE A 69 14.25 -4.63 3.37
C ILE A 69 14.16 -3.73 2.14
N ILE A 70 12.99 -3.11 1.93
CA ILE A 70 12.73 -2.22 0.80
C ILE A 70 13.58 -0.95 0.94
N ASP A 71 14.30 -0.57 -0.11
CA ASP A 71 15.20 0.59 -0.14
C ASP A 71 14.55 1.85 -0.74
N SER A 72 13.43 1.73 -1.46
CA SER A 72 12.72 2.87 -2.06
C SER A 72 12.19 3.86 -1.01
N GLU A 73 12.18 5.14 -1.36
CA GLU A 73 11.68 6.21 -0.50
C GLU A 73 10.16 6.13 -0.29
N TYR A 74 9.44 5.65 -1.32
CA TYR A 74 7.99 5.49 -1.31
C TYR A 74 7.60 4.04 -1.60
N VAL A 75 6.48 3.62 -1.01
CA VAL A 75 5.87 2.32 -1.28
C VAL A 75 4.40 2.49 -1.68
N LEU A 76 3.99 1.87 -2.76
CA LEU A 76 2.59 1.64 -3.06
C LEU A 76 2.18 0.40 -2.29
N PHE A 77 1.47 0.61 -1.20
CA PHE A 77 0.98 -0.45 -0.34
C PHE A 77 -0.37 -0.95 -0.85
N SER A 78 -0.55 -2.26 -0.89
CA SER A 78 -1.80 -2.92 -1.30
C SER A 78 -1.99 -4.22 -0.51
N LEU A 79 -3.24 -4.66 -0.40
CA LEU A 79 -3.57 -6.03 0.00
C LEU A 79 -3.84 -6.86 -1.26
N GLU A 80 -3.78 -8.19 -1.14
CA GLU A 80 -3.97 -9.15 -2.23
C GLU A 80 -5.40 -9.22 -2.80
N ASP A 81 -6.36 -8.62 -2.12
CA ASP A 81 -7.77 -8.58 -2.54
C ASP A 81 -8.14 -7.29 -3.32
N PHE A 82 -7.21 -6.34 -3.46
CA PHE A 82 -7.42 -5.11 -4.24
C PHE A 82 -7.10 -5.29 -5.72
N LEU A 83 -7.98 -5.98 -6.46
CA LEU A 83 -7.79 -6.20 -7.88
C LEU A 83 -8.03 -4.92 -8.69
N LEU A 84 -7.14 -4.65 -9.64
CA LEU A 84 -7.31 -3.58 -10.60
C LEU A 84 -8.45 -3.92 -11.58
N LYS A 85 -9.24 -2.93 -11.95
CA LYS A 85 -10.37 -3.06 -12.88
C LYS A 85 -10.17 -2.28 -14.16
N GLU A 86 -9.23 -1.35 -14.18
CA GLU A 86 -8.98 -0.43 -15.28
C GLU A 86 -7.48 -0.18 -15.43
N ASN A 87 -7.08 0.27 -16.61
CA ASN A 87 -5.69 0.57 -16.90
C ASN A 87 -5.14 1.67 -15.99
N VAL A 88 -4.01 1.39 -15.36
CA VAL A 88 -3.25 2.38 -14.60
C VAL A 88 -2.59 3.35 -15.55
N ILE A 89 -2.80 4.63 -15.30
CA ILE A 89 -2.20 5.72 -16.08
C ILE A 89 -0.92 6.17 -15.37
N ASN A 90 0.24 5.77 -15.88
CA ASN A 90 1.54 6.06 -15.27
C ASN A 90 1.74 7.53 -14.92
N SER A 91 1.35 8.45 -15.79
CA SER A 91 1.48 9.89 -15.52
C SER A 91 0.64 10.36 -14.32
N LYS A 92 -0.43 9.65 -13.95
CA LYS A 92 -1.16 9.92 -12.71
C LYS A 92 -0.38 9.44 -11.48
N ILE A 93 0.24 8.27 -11.54
CA ILE A 93 1.09 7.73 -10.47
C ILE A 93 2.29 8.64 -10.25
N GLU A 94 3.00 9.02 -11.32
CA GLU A 94 4.14 9.94 -11.27
C GLU A 94 3.75 11.30 -10.67
N ARG A 95 2.60 11.82 -11.05
CA ARG A 95 2.06 13.08 -10.50
C ARG A 95 1.74 12.93 -9.01
N SER A 96 1.15 11.81 -8.61
CA SER A 96 0.84 11.51 -7.21
C SER A 96 2.11 11.40 -6.38
N LEU A 97 3.12 10.71 -6.90
CA LEU A 97 4.43 10.57 -6.26
C LEU A 97 5.14 11.93 -6.11
N ARG A 98 5.11 12.76 -7.14
CA ARG A 98 5.65 14.12 -7.07
C ARG A 98 4.90 14.97 -6.04
N PHE A 99 3.57 14.90 -6.05
CA PHE A 99 2.74 15.66 -5.12
C PHE A 99 3.01 15.30 -3.66
N ILE A 100 3.05 14.01 -3.32
CA ILE A 100 3.33 13.58 -1.93
C ILE A 100 4.74 14.02 -1.51
N LYS A 101 5.72 13.94 -2.41
CA LYS A 101 7.09 14.35 -2.17
C LYS A 101 7.22 15.87 -1.92
N GLU A 102 6.67 16.68 -2.81
CA GLU A 102 6.71 18.15 -2.72
C GLU A 102 6.00 18.70 -1.47
N ASN A 103 4.98 17.99 -1.00
CA ASN A 103 4.21 18.38 0.19
C ASN A 103 4.67 17.68 1.47
N ASN A 104 5.79 16.94 1.45
CA ASN A 104 6.27 16.16 2.59
C ASN A 104 5.16 15.29 3.21
N GLY A 105 4.30 14.71 2.34
CA GLY A 105 3.14 13.93 2.75
C GLY A 105 3.50 12.64 3.45
N VAL A 106 2.59 12.13 4.27
CA VAL A 106 2.71 10.81 4.91
C VAL A 106 2.17 9.73 3.98
N VAL A 107 0.96 9.93 3.49
CA VAL A 107 0.22 8.99 2.65
C VAL A 107 -0.60 9.73 1.59
N LEU A 108 -0.76 9.10 0.43
CA LEU A 108 -1.68 9.53 -0.62
C LEU A 108 -2.50 8.32 -1.05
N TYR A 109 -3.78 8.32 -0.68
CA TYR A 109 -4.72 7.26 -1.06
C TYR A 109 -5.07 7.36 -2.53
N LEU A 110 -5.05 6.23 -3.22
CA LEU A 110 -5.40 6.14 -4.64
C LEU A 110 -6.91 6.03 -4.86
N ASN A 111 -7.64 5.64 -3.83
CA ASN A 111 -9.10 5.56 -3.83
C ASN A 111 -9.70 6.69 -2.97
N LYS A 112 -10.92 7.10 -3.32
CA LYS A 112 -11.66 8.07 -2.51
C LYS A 112 -12.02 7.45 -1.16
N ASN A 113 -11.61 8.09 -0.06
CA ASN A 113 -12.09 7.70 1.26
C ASN A 113 -13.60 7.97 1.35
N ARG A 114 -14.38 6.92 1.67
CA ARG A 114 -15.86 6.99 1.78
C ARG A 114 -16.32 7.91 2.91
N PHE A 115 -15.51 8.07 3.95
CA PHE A 115 -15.80 8.89 5.12
C PHE A 115 -15.31 10.33 4.98
N SER A 116 -14.61 10.65 3.89
CA SER A 116 -14.16 12.01 3.65
C SER A 116 -15.35 12.91 3.38
N GLN A 117 -15.61 13.86 4.32
CA GLN A 117 -16.62 14.91 4.16
C GLN A 117 -16.18 16.02 3.20
N VAL A 118 -14.99 15.90 2.62
CA VAL A 118 -14.47 16.90 1.71
C VAL A 118 -15.30 16.90 0.42
N LYS A 119 -15.99 18.01 0.19
CA LYS A 119 -16.76 18.22 -1.05
C LYS A 119 -15.83 18.13 -2.25
N PHE A 120 -16.21 17.32 -3.23
CA PHE A 120 -15.50 17.23 -4.50
C PHE A 120 -15.35 18.65 -5.09
N GLN A 121 -14.10 19.04 -5.32
CA GLN A 121 -13.78 20.29 -5.99
C GLN A 121 -13.20 19.93 -7.38
N PRO A 122 -13.93 20.21 -8.49
CA PRO A 122 -13.52 19.76 -9.83
C PRO A 122 -12.12 20.20 -10.27
N LYS A 123 -11.62 21.29 -9.68
CA LYS A 123 -10.30 21.87 -10.00
C LYS A 123 -9.16 21.35 -9.10
N ARG A 124 -9.45 20.54 -8.07
CA ARG A 124 -8.43 19.99 -7.18
C ARG A 124 -8.28 18.50 -7.41
N LEU A 125 -7.10 18.09 -7.86
CA LEU A 125 -6.76 16.67 -8.07
C LEU A 125 -6.59 15.92 -6.75
N TYR A 126 -6.14 16.61 -5.71
CA TYR A 126 -5.88 16.06 -4.38
C TYR A 126 -6.55 16.89 -3.31
N VAL A 127 -7.00 16.22 -2.29
CA VAL A 127 -7.67 16.84 -1.15
C VAL A 127 -6.94 16.40 0.12
N LYS A 128 -6.56 17.37 0.95
CA LYS A 128 -5.99 17.08 2.26
C LYS A 128 -7.11 16.55 3.16
N MET A 129 -6.88 15.40 3.76
CA MET A 129 -7.82 14.83 4.74
C MET A 129 -7.70 15.60 6.07
N ASN A 130 -8.83 15.76 6.77
CA ASN A 130 -8.82 16.27 8.12
C ASN A 130 -8.34 15.17 9.07
N LYS A 131 -7.58 15.52 10.10
CA LYS A 131 -7.11 14.58 11.14
C LYS A 131 -8.25 13.85 11.85
N GLU A 132 -9.44 14.48 11.93
CA GLU A 132 -10.63 13.90 12.53
C GLU A 132 -11.41 12.96 11.57
N THR A 133 -10.92 12.75 10.33
CA THR A 133 -11.60 11.87 9.38
C THR A 133 -11.49 10.42 9.87
N PRO A 134 -12.60 9.71 10.07
CA PRO A 134 -12.56 8.30 10.42
C PRO A 134 -11.74 7.49 9.39
N TYR A 135 -10.94 6.56 9.85
CA TYR A 135 -10.05 5.76 9.02
C TYR A 135 -9.10 6.62 8.16
N ILE A 136 -8.57 7.70 8.76
CA ILE A 136 -7.53 8.51 8.12
C ILE A 136 -6.28 7.69 7.85
N VAL A 137 -5.97 6.72 8.70
CA VAL A 137 -5.04 5.63 8.46
C VAL A 137 -5.83 4.41 8.01
N SER A 138 -5.45 3.84 6.88
CA SER A 138 -6.16 2.71 6.28
C SER A 138 -5.21 1.83 5.48
N THR A 139 -5.54 0.55 5.38
CA THR A 139 -4.84 -0.43 4.53
C THR A 139 -5.26 -0.39 3.06
N GLN A 140 -6.09 0.56 2.68
CA GLN A 140 -6.46 0.83 1.28
C GLN A 140 -5.23 1.13 0.42
N ALA A 141 -5.31 0.81 -0.89
CA ALA A 141 -4.23 1.06 -1.83
C ALA A 141 -3.78 2.53 -1.80
N ALA A 142 -2.52 2.76 -1.43
CA ALA A 142 -1.98 4.09 -1.20
C ALA A 142 -0.48 4.16 -1.46
N ILE A 143 0.00 5.35 -1.80
CA ILE A 143 1.42 5.67 -1.82
C ILE A 143 1.80 6.22 -0.45
N TRP A 144 2.71 5.55 0.22
CA TRP A 144 3.22 5.92 1.53
C TRP A 144 4.67 6.40 1.45
N ASN A 145 5.00 7.43 2.21
CA ASN A 145 6.39 7.66 2.57
C ASN A 145 6.83 6.53 3.51
N ARG A 146 7.80 5.72 3.07
CA ARG A 146 8.21 4.50 3.76
C ARG A 146 8.68 4.73 5.20
N ARG A 147 9.47 5.80 5.42
CA ARG A 147 9.96 6.13 6.77
C ARG A 147 8.82 6.52 7.70
N LYS A 148 7.91 7.34 7.22
CA LYS A 148 6.75 7.78 8.01
C LYS A 148 5.78 6.64 8.29
N LEU A 149 5.63 5.69 7.36
CA LEU A 149 4.85 4.48 7.62
C LEU A 149 5.49 3.64 8.73
N LEU A 150 6.81 3.49 8.72
CA LEU A 150 7.53 2.80 9.80
C LEU A 150 7.38 3.46 11.17
N GLU A 151 7.25 4.79 11.22
CA GLU A 151 7.08 5.55 12.48
C GLU A 151 5.70 5.33 13.12
N ILE A 152 4.66 5.08 12.31
CA ILE A 152 3.28 4.91 12.81
C ILE A 152 2.87 3.44 13.01
N LEU A 153 3.64 2.47 12.50
CA LEU A 153 3.36 1.06 12.69
C LEU A 153 3.76 0.61 14.08
N ASN A 154 2.85 -0.05 14.78
CA ASN A 154 3.10 -0.67 16.08
C ASN A 154 3.19 -2.20 15.91
N GLU A 155 4.30 -2.81 16.32
CA GLU A 155 4.58 -4.24 16.16
C GLU A 155 3.51 -5.18 16.75
N LYS A 156 2.68 -4.70 17.68
CA LYS A 156 1.64 -5.50 18.33
C LYS A 156 0.32 -5.54 17.58
N GLU A 157 0.17 -4.75 16.51
CA GLU A 157 -1.11 -4.53 15.85
C GLU A 157 -1.38 -5.50 14.71
N SER A 158 -2.64 -5.93 14.62
CA SER A 158 -3.24 -6.45 13.40
C SER A 158 -3.53 -5.31 12.42
N ALA A 159 -3.90 -5.65 11.17
CA ALA A 159 -4.29 -4.66 10.18
C ALA A 159 -5.48 -3.80 10.64
N TRP A 160 -6.45 -4.39 11.34
CA TRP A 160 -7.61 -3.69 11.90
C TRP A 160 -7.23 -2.72 13.00
N GLU A 161 -6.37 -3.15 13.93
CA GLU A 161 -5.88 -2.29 15.01
C GLU A 161 -5.07 -1.11 14.46
N PHE A 162 -4.24 -1.34 13.44
CA PHE A 162 -3.52 -0.27 12.75
C PHE A 162 -4.46 0.79 12.16
N GLU A 163 -5.57 0.39 11.52
CA GLU A 163 -6.56 1.34 10.99
C GLU A 163 -7.28 2.11 12.10
N LEU A 164 -7.62 1.45 13.20
CA LEU A 164 -8.33 2.06 14.31
C LEU A 164 -7.42 3.00 15.12
N ASN A 165 -6.27 2.49 15.56
CA ASN A 165 -5.36 3.22 16.45
C ASN A 165 -4.63 4.35 15.72
N GLY A 166 -4.12 4.09 14.50
CA GLY A 166 -3.45 5.10 13.70
C GLY A 166 -4.36 6.25 13.26
N SER A 167 -5.69 6.09 13.40
CA SER A 167 -6.66 7.15 13.13
C SER A 167 -6.99 7.99 14.37
N LEU A 168 -6.50 7.59 15.56
CA LEU A 168 -6.72 8.30 16.83
C LEU A 168 -5.52 9.16 17.25
N GLU A 169 -4.34 8.96 16.66
CA GLU A 169 -3.11 9.72 16.86
C GLU A 169 -2.97 10.88 15.85
#